data_df4f87673120a1ec912cd03179441505
#
_entry.id   df4f87673120a1ec912cd03179441505
#
_cell.length_a   1.000
_cell.length_b   1.000
_cell.length_c   1.000
_cell.angle_alpha   90.00
_cell.angle_beta   90.00
_cell.angle_gamma   90.00
#
_symmetry.space_group_name_H-M   'P 1'
#
loop_
_entity.id
_entity.type
_entity.pdbx_description
1 polymer ?
#
loop_
_entity_poly.entity_id
_entity_poly.type
_entity_poly.pdbx_seq_one_letter_code
_entity_poly.pdbx_strand_id
1 'polypeptide(L)'
;MRHRDCMKTGNGFSFPVSMMLLRIVLLFVLFATPSHAAARKPNILFILIDDMGWMDLGCQGNSHLRTPNIDRFATEGMRFTDAYAPAPVCSPTRAALMTGHSPARLHLTNHLPHQDRFTPEKSRLLPAEMRDHLPLESTTIA
;
A
#
# COMPACT_ATOMS: atom_id res chain seq x y z
N MET A 1 -57.97 -51.40 -53.66
CA MET A 1 -58.74 -50.50 -52.78
C MET A 1 -57.80 -49.55 -52.11
N ARG A 2 -58.09 -48.28 -52.26
CA ARG A 2 -57.29 -47.13 -51.76
C ARG A 2 -57.30 -47.04 -50.23
N HIS A 3 -56.17 -46.67 -49.61
CA HIS A 3 -56.24 -45.79 -48.47
C HIS A 3 -55.06 -44.86 -48.48
N ARG A 4 -55.37 -43.58 -48.30
CA ARG A 4 -54.52 -42.42 -48.51
C ARG A 4 -53.78 -42.06 -47.22
N ASP A 5 -52.69 -41.44 -47.50
CA ASP A 5 -51.80 -40.74 -46.60
C ASP A 5 -52.46 -39.69 -45.73
N CYS A 6 -51.99 -39.56 -44.52
CA CYS A 6 -52.16 -38.40 -43.69
C CYS A 6 -50.76 -37.95 -43.11
N MET A 7 -50.09 -37.10 -43.91
CA MET A 7 -48.96 -36.35 -43.42
C MET A 7 -49.40 -35.27 -42.45
N LYS A 8 -48.98 -35.40 -41.17
CA LYS A 8 -49.07 -34.30 -40.23
C LYS A 8 -47.80 -33.41 -40.40
N THR A 9 -48.05 -32.21 -40.94
CA THR A 9 -47.08 -31.10 -40.98
C THR A 9 -46.80 -30.61 -39.55
N GLY A 10 -45.59 -30.87 -39.05
CA GLY A 10 -45.10 -30.27 -37.84
C GLY A 10 -44.77 -28.79 -38.08
N ASN A 11 -45.52 -27.89 -37.44
CA ASN A 11 -45.20 -26.47 -37.41
C ASN A 11 -43.89 -26.28 -36.61
N GLY A 12 -42.76 -26.20 -37.31
CA GLY A 12 -41.51 -25.78 -36.76
C GLY A 12 -41.60 -24.30 -36.39
N PHE A 13 -41.59 -24.03 -35.08
CA PHE A 13 -41.52 -22.65 -34.56
C PHE A 13 -40.10 -22.12 -34.80
N SER A 14 -39.95 -21.46 -35.96
CA SER A 14 -38.66 -20.81 -36.31
C SER A 14 -38.62 -19.45 -35.65
N PHE A 15 -37.89 -19.33 -34.54
CA PHE A 15 -37.59 -18.02 -33.96
C PHE A 15 -36.68 -17.24 -34.91
N PRO A 16 -37.01 -15.98 -35.24
CA PRO A 16 -36.14 -15.17 -36.11
C PRO A 16 -34.79 -14.96 -35.42
N VAL A 17 -33.72 -15.18 -36.18
CA VAL A 17 -32.33 -15.07 -35.71
C VAL A 17 -32.05 -13.73 -35.05
N SER A 18 -32.75 -12.68 -35.45
CA SER A 18 -32.72 -11.35 -34.84
C SER A 18 -33.17 -11.34 -33.37
N MET A 19 -34.17 -12.10 -32.98
CA MET A 19 -34.61 -12.21 -31.59
C MET A 19 -33.62 -12.98 -30.73
N MET A 20 -32.93 -13.96 -31.30
CA MET A 20 -31.93 -14.72 -30.62
C MET A 20 -30.67 -13.85 -30.37
N LEU A 21 -30.23 -13.09 -31.35
CA LEU A 21 -29.17 -12.11 -31.22
C LEU A 21 -29.46 -11.03 -30.18
N LEU A 22 -30.70 -10.50 -30.20
CA LEU A 22 -31.12 -9.49 -29.23
C LEU A 22 -31.08 -10.02 -27.79
N ARG A 23 -31.49 -11.29 -27.57
CA ARG A 23 -31.41 -11.94 -26.24
C ARG A 23 -29.97 -12.15 -25.78
N ILE A 24 -29.07 -12.53 -26.69
CA ILE A 24 -27.64 -12.71 -26.37
C ILE A 24 -27.01 -11.36 -26.01
N VAL A 25 -27.30 -10.31 -26.76
CA VAL A 25 -26.81 -8.96 -26.47
C VAL A 25 -27.33 -8.45 -25.12
N LEU A 26 -28.63 -8.69 -24.83
CA LEU A 26 -29.25 -8.30 -23.56
C LEU A 26 -28.62 -9.04 -22.38
N LEU A 27 -28.32 -10.33 -22.51
CA LEU A 27 -27.59 -11.12 -21.51
C LEU A 27 -26.20 -10.61 -21.32
N PHE A 28 -25.49 -10.26 -22.40
CA PHE A 28 -24.11 -9.71 -22.30
C PHE A 28 -24.10 -8.35 -21.60
N VAL A 29 -25.06 -7.48 -21.83
CA VAL A 29 -25.19 -6.18 -21.15
C VAL A 29 -25.52 -6.36 -19.67
N LEU A 30 -26.32 -7.35 -19.28
CA LEU A 30 -26.63 -7.67 -17.89
C LEU A 30 -25.39 -8.19 -17.11
N PHE A 31 -24.50 -8.92 -17.78
CA PHE A 31 -23.25 -9.39 -17.17
C PHE A 31 -22.12 -8.35 -17.18
N ALA A 32 -22.23 -7.31 -18.00
CA ALA A 32 -21.23 -6.24 -18.12
C ALA A 32 -21.39 -5.10 -17.09
N THR A 33 -22.30 -5.21 -16.12
CA THR A 33 -22.38 -4.23 -15.05
C THR A 33 -21.13 -4.35 -14.18
N PRO A 34 -20.23 -3.32 -14.16
CA PRO A 34 -19.10 -3.36 -13.27
C PRO A 34 -19.63 -3.41 -11.83
N SER A 35 -19.37 -4.51 -11.14
CA SER A 35 -19.62 -4.62 -9.72
C SER A 35 -18.70 -3.63 -9.01
N HIS A 36 -19.18 -2.41 -8.80
CA HIS A 36 -18.54 -1.45 -7.90
C HIS A 36 -18.73 -1.95 -6.47
N ALA A 37 -17.98 -2.98 -6.12
CA ALA A 37 -17.77 -3.29 -4.73
C ALA A 37 -17.11 -2.05 -4.14
N ALA A 38 -17.83 -1.30 -3.30
CA ALA A 38 -17.29 -0.16 -2.58
C ALA A 38 -16.02 -0.68 -1.86
N ALA A 39 -14.85 -0.25 -2.33
CA ALA A 39 -13.58 -0.69 -1.79
C ALA A 39 -13.55 -0.28 -0.31
N ARG A 40 -13.73 -1.24 0.59
CA ARG A 40 -13.58 -0.99 2.03
C ARG A 40 -12.16 -0.53 2.25
N LYS A 41 -12.00 0.63 2.86
CA LYS A 41 -10.67 1.13 3.23
C LYS A 41 -10.00 0.07 4.11
N PRO A 42 -8.77 -0.34 3.82
CA PRO A 42 -8.08 -1.32 4.63
C PRO A 42 -7.73 -0.75 6.01
N ASN A 43 -7.72 -1.61 7.02
CA ASN A 43 -7.07 -1.27 8.29
C ASN A 43 -5.56 -1.36 8.09
N ILE A 44 -4.82 -0.37 8.59
CA ILE A 44 -3.36 -0.32 8.50
C ILE A 44 -2.80 -0.39 9.89
N LEU A 45 -1.97 -1.41 10.17
CA LEU A 45 -1.15 -1.50 11.36
C LEU A 45 0.28 -1.14 10.96
N PHE A 46 0.79 -0.05 11.51
CA PHE A 46 2.16 0.39 11.29
C PHE A 46 3.02 0.08 12.52
N ILE A 47 4.11 -0.68 12.33
CA ILE A 47 5.05 -1.04 13.39
C ILE A 47 6.38 -0.35 13.09
N LEU A 48 6.77 0.61 13.93
CA LEU A 48 8.04 1.30 13.84
C LEU A 48 8.96 0.81 14.96
N ILE A 49 10.12 0.30 14.60
CA ILE A 49 11.14 -0.15 15.56
C ILE A 49 12.22 0.92 15.61
N ASP A 50 12.51 1.38 16.83
CA ASP A 50 13.55 2.38 17.08
C ASP A 50 14.92 1.71 17.18
N ASP A 51 15.96 2.36 16.68
CA ASP A 51 17.36 1.95 16.75
C ASP A 51 17.66 0.52 16.21
N MET A 52 16.85 0.03 15.28
CA MET A 52 17.08 -1.25 14.62
C MET A 52 18.12 -1.10 13.49
N GLY A 53 19.19 -1.85 13.56
CA GLY A 53 20.21 -1.89 12.51
C GLY A 53 19.77 -2.73 11.30
N TRP A 54 20.43 -2.47 10.17
CA TRP A 54 20.14 -3.17 8.90
C TRP A 54 20.21 -4.69 9.01
N MET A 55 21.17 -5.22 9.80
CA MET A 55 21.42 -6.65 9.92
C MET A 55 20.86 -7.27 11.21
N ASP A 56 19.91 -6.62 11.87
CA ASP A 56 19.42 -7.12 13.16
C ASP A 56 18.37 -8.22 13.03
N LEU A 57 17.80 -8.41 11.84
CA LEU A 57 16.79 -9.43 11.58
C LEU A 57 17.38 -10.69 10.95
N GLY A 58 16.86 -11.86 11.31
CA GLY A 58 17.24 -13.14 10.70
C GLY A 58 17.04 -13.16 9.20
N CYS A 59 15.92 -12.62 8.70
CA CYS A 59 15.64 -12.51 7.26
C CYS A 59 16.59 -11.57 6.50
N GLN A 60 17.40 -10.79 7.20
CA GLN A 60 18.47 -9.95 6.64
C GLN A 60 19.87 -10.56 6.80
N GLY A 61 19.98 -11.74 7.42
CA GLY A 61 21.21 -12.48 7.55
C GLY A 61 21.83 -12.48 8.97
N ASN A 62 21.11 -11.98 9.98
CA ASN A 62 21.58 -12.07 11.36
C ASN A 62 21.54 -13.52 11.85
N SER A 63 22.69 -14.00 12.33
CA SER A 63 22.81 -15.35 12.91
C SER A 63 22.79 -15.36 14.46
N HIS A 64 22.89 -14.20 15.08
CA HIS A 64 22.97 -14.05 16.55
C HIS A 64 21.61 -13.75 17.18
N LEU A 65 20.80 -12.92 16.51
CA LEU A 65 19.45 -12.58 16.97
C LEU A 65 18.43 -13.50 16.34
N ARG A 66 17.46 -13.93 17.13
CA ARG A 66 16.37 -14.81 16.68
C ARG A 66 15.11 -13.99 16.51
N THR A 67 14.64 -13.86 15.27
CA THR A 67 13.45 -13.07 14.92
C THR A 67 12.41 -13.90 14.15
N PRO A 68 11.99 -15.08 14.64
CA PRO A 68 11.25 -16.06 13.85
C PRO A 68 9.89 -15.56 13.36
N ASN A 69 9.23 -14.69 14.11
CA ASN A 69 7.93 -14.14 13.70
C ASN A 69 8.09 -13.10 12.59
N ILE A 70 9.11 -12.24 12.67
CA ILE A 70 9.41 -11.25 11.63
C ILE A 70 9.93 -11.94 10.38
N ASP A 71 10.79 -12.96 10.55
CA ASP A 71 11.33 -13.75 9.44
C ASP A 71 10.20 -14.47 8.67
N ARG A 72 9.25 -15.07 9.38
CA ARG A 72 8.07 -15.68 8.77
C ARG A 72 7.24 -14.63 8.04
N PHE A 73 6.96 -13.49 8.67
CA PHE A 73 6.21 -12.41 8.05
C PHE A 73 6.89 -11.89 6.77
N ALA A 74 8.22 -11.83 6.75
CA ALA A 74 9.00 -11.44 5.57
C ALA A 74 8.87 -12.45 4.41
N THR A 75 8.56 -13.73 4.69
CA THR A 75 8.31 -14.74 3.64
C THR A 75 6.87 -14.73 3.13
N GLU A 76 5.93 -14.28 3.96
CA GLU A 76 4.50 -14.21 3.63
C GLU A 76 4.11 -12.90 2.93
N GLY A 77 4.92 -11.86 3.07
CA GLY A 77 4.67 -10.51 2.58
C GLY A 77 5.68 -10.00 1.56
N MET A 78 5.67 -8.69 1.36
CA MET A 78 6.63 -8.01 0.49
C MET A 78 7.75 -7.42 1.35
N ARG A 79 9.00 -7.77 1.03
CA ARG A 79 10.20 -7.19 1.63
C ARG A 79 10.86 -6.23 0.63
N PHE A 80 11.05 -4.99 1.04
CA PHE A 80 11.80 -4.01 0.27
C PHE A 80 13.29 -4.14 0.61
N THR A 81 14.12 -4.33 -0.41
CA THR A 81 15.58 -4.46 -0.25
C THR A 81 16.29 -3.12 -0.24
N ASP A 82 15.68 -2.11 -0.84
CA ASP A 82 16.23 -0.77 -1.02
C ASP A 82 15.26 0.30 -0.48
N ALA A 83 14.88 0.16 0.78
CA ALA A 83 14.06 1.13 1.50
C ALA A 83 14.92 1.92 2.50
N TYR A 84 14.83 3.23 2.45
CA TYR A 84 15.66 4.12 3.25
C TYR A 84 14.82 4.96 4.20
N ALA A 85 15.31 5.10 5.44
CA ALA A 85 14.76 6.07 6.36
C ALA A 85 15.07 7.50 5.85
N PRO A 86 14.17 8.47 6.07
CA PRO A 86 14.37 9.84 5.58
C PRO A 86 15.47 10.61 6.36
N ALA A 87 15.93 10.09 7.48
CA ALA A 87 17.03 10.63 8.27
C ALA A 87 17.69 9.53 9.09
N PRO A 88 18.97 9.75 9.53
CA PRO A 88 19.71 8.76 10.31
C PRO A 88 19.36 8.75 11.81
N VAL A 89 18.42 9.60 12.26
CA VAL A 89 18.02 9.72 13.67
C VAL A 89 16.50 9.80 13.83
N CYS A 90 16.02 9.54 15.04
CA CYS A 90 14.62 9.30 15.36
C CYS A 90 13.68 10.49 15.07
N SER A 91 13.96 11.67 15.61
CA SER A 91 13.01 12.82 15.52
C SER A 91 12.66 13.21 14.09
N PRO A 92 13.64 13.47 13.19
CA PRO A 92 13.32 13.81 11.80
C PRO A 92 12.69 12.66 11.03
N THR A 93 13.07 11.41 11.31
CA THR A 93 12.46 10.23 10.70
C THR A 93 10.98 10.12 11.08
N ARG A 94 10.66 10.29 12.36
CA ARG A 94 9.27 10.26 12.86
C ARG A 94 8.44 11.42 12.30
N ALA A 95 9.02 12.62 12.27
CA ALA A 95 8.37 13.80 11.68
C ALA A 95 8.03 13.59 10.20
N ALA A 96 8.96 13.05 9.44
CA ALA A 96 8.76 12.74 8.03
C ALA A 96 7.69 11.65 7.82
N LEU A 97 7.72 10.59 8.64
CA LEU A 97 6.71 9.54 8.62
C LEU A 97 5.31 10.08 8.89
N MET A 98 5.17 10.90 9.92
CA MET A 98 3.87 11.45 10.32
C MET A 98 3.27 12.39 9.29
N THR A 99 4.11 13.16 8.57
CA THR A 99 3.65 14.25 7.70
C THR A 99 3.79 13.96 6.20
N GLY A 100 4.57 12.93 5.83
CA GLY A 100 4.94 12.69 4.42
C GLY A 100 5.91 13.73 3.85
N HIS A 101 6.46 14.65 4.68
CA HIS A 101 7.39 15.67 4.25
C HIS A 101 8.83 15.31 4.63
N SER A 102 9.80 15.74 3.78
CA SER A 102 11.21 15.56 4.11
C SER A 102 11.63 16.34 5.36
N PRO A 103 12.59 15.86 6.15
CA PRO A 103 13.11 16.57 7.32
C PRO A 103 13.61 17.99 7.02
N ALA A 104 14.22 18.18 5.86
CA ALA A 104 14.67 19.51 5.42
C ALA A 104 13.51 20.48 5.22
N ARG A 105 12.40 20.02 4.63
CA ARG A 105 11.19 20.83 4.45
C ARG A 105 10.52 21.19 5.76
N LEU A 106 10.61 20.32 6.74
CA LEU A 106 10.06 20.54 8.08
C LEU A 106 10.97 21.41 8.95
N HIS A 107 12.20 21.70 8.50
CA HIS A 107 13.25 22.31 9.33
C HIS A 107 13.49 21.54 10.65
N LEU A 108 13.35 20.21 10.60
CA LEU A 108 13.58 19.31 11.72
C LEU A 108 14.53 18.20 11.26
N THR A 109 15.81 18.51 11.27
CA THR A 109 16.86 17.73 10.60
C THR A 109 17.76 16.97 11.55
N ASN A 110 17.63 17.17 12.87
CA ASN A 110 18.44 16.50 13.86
C ASN A 110 17.57 15.98 15.01
N HIS A 111 18.22 15.25 15.92
CA HIS A 111 17.59 14.66 17.10
C HIS A 111 17.06 15.74 18.06
N LEU A 112 15.92 15.47 18.69
CA LEU A 112 15.34 16.30 19.75
C LEU A 112 15.42 15.57 21.11
N PRO A 113 15.64 16.30 22.19
CA PRO A 113 16.01 17.73 22.23
C PRO A 113 17.40 17.99 21.66
N HIS A 114 17.55 19.10 20.95
CA HIS A 114 18.88 19.52 20.46
C HIS A 114 19.82 19.71 21.65
N GLN A 115 21.01 19.11 21.56
CA GLN A 115 22.01 19.20 22.64
C GLN A 115 23.26 19.89 22.10
N ASP A 116 23.55 21.08 22.61
CA ASP A 116 24.68 21.88 22.22
C ASP A 116 26.03 21.16 22.42
N ARG A 117 26.08 20.21 23.38
CA ARG A 117 27.26 19.39 23.66
C ARG A 117 27.76 18.56 22.46
N PHE A 118 26.93 18.35 21.46
CA PHE A 118 27.33 17.65 20.23
C PHE A 118 27.85 18.59 19.16
N THR A 119 27.82 19.89 19.38
CA THR A 119 28.43 20.88 18.49
C THR A 119 29.91 21.01 18.87
N PRO A 120 30.84 20.63 17.98
CA PRO A 120 32.27 20.77 18.28
C PRO A 120 32.63 22.25 18.50
N GLU A 121 33.37 22.58 19.55
CA GLU A 121 33.80 23.97 19.88
C GLU A 121 34.54 24.66 18.72
N LYS A 122 35.17 23.89 17.83
CA LYS A 122 35.88 24.38 16.64
C LYS A 122 35.25 23.95 15.34
N SER A 123 33.93 23.94 15.28
CA SER A 123 33.22 23.60 14.02
C SER A 123 33.51 24.71 12.99
N ARG A 124 33.84 24.29 11.75
CA ARG A 124 33.89 25.20 10.59
C ARG A 124 32.54 25.59 10.03
N LEU A 125 31.50 24.86 10.40
CA LEU A 125 30.16 25.06 9.96
C LEU A 125 29.28 25.39 11.15
N LEU A 126 28.43 26.37 11.00
CA LEU A 126 27.36 26.62 11.95
C LEU A 126 26.29 25.54 11.82
N PRO A 127 25.71 25.09 12.94
CA PRO A 127 24.56 24.18 12.88
C PRO A 127 23.41 24.89 12.17
N ALA A 128 22.65 24.12 11.39
CA ALA A 128 21.44 24.65 10.77
C ALA A 128 20.42 25.04 11.83
N GLU A 129 19.75 26.16 11.62
CA GLU A 129 18.56 26.50 12.42
C GLU A 129 17.52 25.37 12.27
N MET A 130 17.04 24.88 13.40
CA MET A 130 16.15 23.73 13.46
C MET A 130 14.95 24.03 14.37
N ARG A 131 13.79 23.54 14.00
CA ARG A 131 12.62 23.55 14.87
C ARG A 131 12.76 22.48 15.95
N ASP A 132 12.20 22.74 17.11
CA ASP A 132 12.16 21.84 18.27
C ASP A 132 10.84 21.02 18.35
N HIS A 133 9.91 21.28 17.44
CA HIS A 133 8.63 20.59 17.35
C HIS A 133 8.07 20.60 15.92
N LEU A 134 7.10 19.73 15.64
CA LEU A 134 6.29 19.82 14.43
C LEU A 134 5.36 21.04 14.52
N PRO A 135 5.24 21.82 13.43
CA PRO A 135 4.25 22.89 13.36
C PRO A 135 2.84 22.36 13.62
N LEU A 136 2.05 23.07 14.41
CA LEU A 136 0.68 22.65 14.77
C LEU A 136 -0.26 22.58 13.56
N GLU A 137 0.04 23.33 12.50
CA GLU A 137 -0.66 23.31 11.22
C GLU A 137 -0.33 22.11 10.34
N SER A 138 0.64 21.28 10.73
CA SER A 138 1.03 20.10 9.96
C SER A 138 -0.07 19.04 10.00
N THR A 139 -0.55 18.65 8.82
CA THR A 139 -1.42 17.48 8.69
C THR A 139 -0.61 16.20 8.90
N THR A 140 -1.07 15.34 9.77
CA THR A 140 -0.43 14.06 10.08
C THR A 140 -1.31 12.88 9.69
N ILE A 141 -0.73 11.68 9.67
CA ILE A 141 -1.47 10.43 9.42
C ILE A 141 -2.28 9.95 10.64
N ALA A 142 -2.07 10.56 11.81
CA ALA A 142 -2.76 10.24 13.05
C ALA A 142 -3.95 11.18 13.29
#